data_1612295703bedc06de8f8f132969197b
#
_entry.id   1612295703bedc06de8f8f132969197b
#
_cell.length_a   1.000
_cell.length_b   1.000
_cell.length_c   1.000
_cell.angle_alpha   90.00
_cell.angle_beta   90.00
_cell.angle_gamma   90.00
#
_symmetry.space_group_name_H-M   'P 1'
#
loop_
_entity.id
_entity.type
_entity.pdbx_description
1 polymer ?
#
loop_
_entity_poly.entity_id
_entity_poly.type
_entity_poly.pdbx_seq_one_letter_code
_entity_poly.pdbx_strand_id
1 'polypeptide(L)'
;MSVFDELVEVVEHRLCLRHLYANFKKKFGGGTAIRDLMMGAAKATYYQAWEEKMMQLKALDAGAWEWLMKHDTKLWCKHAFTYYSKCDVLMNNISESFNSTILLARDKPVISMCEWIRTYLMNRISTLRSKVGA
;
A
#
# COMPACT_ATOMS: atom_id res chain seq x y z
N MET A 1 14.05 2.37 14.66
CA MET A 1 14.22 3.46 13.69
C MET A 1 14.66 2.83 12.37
N SER A 2 13.97 3.14 11.29
CA SER A 2 14.33 2.61 9.96
C SER A 2 15.45 3.48 9.38
N VAL A 3 16.36 2.87 8.60
CA VAL A 3 17.40 3.60 7.84
C VAL A 3 16.79 4.70 6.94
N PHE A 4 15.54 4.52 6.53
CA PHE A 4 14.80 5.52 5.75
C PHE A 4 14.44 6.77 6.55
N ASP A 5 14.21 6.65 7.86
CA ASP A 5 13.88 7.78 8.73
C ASP A 5 15.08 8.71 8.94
N GLU A 6 16.30 8.20 8.73
CA GLU A 6 17.54 8.97 8.83
C GLU A 6 17.95 9.66 7.52
N LEU A 7 17.55 9.08 6.37
CA LEU A 7 17.97 9.55 5.05
C LEU A 7 16.95 10.46 4.36
N VAL A 8 15.69 10.42 4.77
CA VAL A 8 14.62 11.18 4.13
C VAL A 8 13.71 11.79 5.19
N GLU A 9 13.75 13.10 5.34
CA GLU A 9 13.01 13.83 6.38
C GLU A 9 11.47 13.67 6.31
N VAL A 10 10.94 13.28 5.16
CA VAL A 10 9.48 13.16 4.95
C VAL A 10 9.15 11.87 4.21
N VAL A 11 9.17 10.75 4.95
CA VAL A 11 8.68 9.47 4.42
C VAL A 11 7.34 9.12 5.06
N GLU A 12 6.32 8.95 4.24
CA GLU A 12 5.04 8.44 4.68
C GLU A 12 5.01 6.91 4.52
N HIS A 13 4.95 6.20 5.64
CA HIS A 13 4.81 4.76 5.66
C HIS A 13 3.34 4.37 5.45
N ARG A 14 3.10 3.40 4.58
CA ARG A 14 1.76 2.84 4.34
C ARG A 14 1.81 1.32 4.29
N LEU A 15 0.78 0.69 4.81
CA LEU A 15 0.58 -0.74 4.69
C LEU A 15 -0.11 -1.07 3.37
N CYS A 16 0.32 -2.15 2.72
CA CYS A 16 -0.44 -2.69 1.60
C CYS A 16 -1.74 -3.31 2.10
N LEU A 17 -2.87 -2.77 1.68
CA LEU A 17 -4.19 -3.22 2.10
C LEU A 17 -4.43 -4.71 1.80
N ARG A 18 -3.90 -5.23 0.69
CA ARG A 18 -3.99 -6.66 0.33
C ARG A 18 -3.30 -7.55 1.36
N HIS A 19 -2.10 -7.17 1.79
CA HIS A 19 -1.35 -7.92 2.79
C HIS A 19 -1.95 -7.77 4.19
N LEU A 20 -2.41 -6.57 4.54
CA LEU A 20 -3.13 -6.34 5.79
C LEU A 20 -4.38 -7.21 5.86
N TYR A 21 -5.17 -7.27 4.77
CA TYR A 21 -6.35 -8.13 4.69
C TYR A 21 -5.98 -9.63 4.75
N ALA A 22 -4.91 -10.06 4.12
CA ALA A 22 -4.46 -11.44 4.19
C ALA A 22 -4.13 -11.87 5.63
N ASN A 23 -3.47 -11.01 6.41
CA ASN A 23 -3.20 -11.24 7.82
C ASN A 23 -4.48 -11.22 8.67
N PHE A 24 -5.36 -10.27 8.41
CA PHE A 24 -6.68 -10.17 9.02
C PHE A 24 -7.50 -11.44 8.79
N LYS A 25 -7.58 -11.91 7.55
CA LYS A 25 -8.30 -13.13 7.16
C LYS A 25 -7.78 -14.39 7.87
N LYS A 26 -6.48 -14.51 8.04
CA LYS A 26 -5.86 -15.63 8.78
C LYS A 26 -6.34 -15.68 10.24
N LYS A 27 -6.62 -14.53 10.83
CA LYS A 27 -6.95 -14.42 12.25
C LYS A 27 -8.46 -14.49 12.53
N PHE A 28 -9.28 -13.84 11.70
CA PHE A 28 -10.73 -13.65 11.93
C PHE A 28 -11.61 -14.37 10.92
N GLY A 29 -11.00 -15.07 9.97
CA GLY A 29 -11.73 -15.68 8.89
C GLY A 29 -12.08 -14.70 7.76
N GLY A 30 -12.68 -15.22 6.68
CA GLY A 30 -12.91 -14.49 5.45
C GLY A 30 -14.39 -14.40 5.08
N GLY A 31 -15.21 -13.77 5.91
CA GLY A 31 -16.58 -13.44 5.53
C GLY A 31 -16.62 -12.25 4.56
N THR A 32 -17.53 -12.30 3.56
CA THR A 32 -17.69 -11.20 2.58
C THR A 32 -18.04 -9.90 3.28
N ALA A 33 -18.96 -9.95 4.27
CA ALA A 33 -19.40 -8.77 5.01
C ALA A 33 -18.24 -8.07 5.75
N ILE A 34 -17.43 -8.83 6.49
CA ILE A 34 -16.29 -8.31 7.24
C ILE A 34 -15.24 -7.72 6.27
N ARG A 35 -14.97 -8.42 5.15
CA ARG A 35 -14.08 -7.94 4.10
C ARG A 35 -14.53 -6.61 3.53
N ASP A 36 -15.80 -6.50 3.17
CA ASP A 36 -16.35 -5.31 2.52
C ASP A 36 -16.36 -4.11 3.46
N LEU A 37 -16.59 -4.33 4.75
CA LEU A 37 -16.49 -3.28 5.77
C LEU A 37 -15.05 -2.81 5.96
N MET A 38 -14.08 -3.72 6.06
CA MET A 38 -12.66 -3.37 6.16
C MET A 38 -12.18 -2.62 4.93
N MET A 39 -12.51 -3.11 3.72
CA MET A 39 -12.15 -2.45 2.46
C MET A 39 -12.85 -1.10 2.30
N GLY A 40 -14.10 -0.99 2.73
CA GLY A 40 -14.85 0.26 2.74
C GLY A 40 -14.24 1.29 3.69
N ALA A 41 -13.86 0.88 4.90
CA ALA A 41 -13.16 1.74 5.86
C ALA A 41 -11.82 2.24 5.30
N ALA A 42 -11.00 1.35 4.70
CA ALA A 42 -9.72 1.73 4.12
C ALA A 42 -9.87 2.74 2.96
N LYS A 43 -10.91 2.60 2.15
CA LYS A 43 -11.17 3.45 0.98
C LYS A 43 -11.90 4.75 1.32
N ALA A 44 -12.47 4.88 2.51
CA ALA A 44 -13.18 6.08 2.93
C ALA A 44 -12.27 7.32 2.84
N THR A 45 -12.76 8.38 2.23
CA THR A 45 -12.00 9.62 2.00
C THR A 45 -12.20 10.67 3.08
N TYR A 46 -13.17 10.47 3.96
CA TYR A 46 -13.46 11.34 5.10
C TYR A 46 -13.79 10.52 6.35
N TYR A 47 -13.59 11.14 7.51
CA TYR A 47 -13.64 10.47 8.82
C TYR A 47 -14.98 9.80 9.11
N GLN A 48 -16.10 10.46 8.85
CA GLN A 48 -17.44 9.94 9.17
C GLN A 48 -17.75 8.64 8.41
N ALA A 49 -17.39 8.56 7.11
CA ALA A 49 -17.58 7.34 6.33
C ALA A 49 -16.70 6.18 6.83
N TRP A 50 -15.49 6.48 7.29
CA TRP A 50 -14.62 5.52 7.93
C TRP A 50 -15.22 5.02 9.25
N GLU A 51 -15.67 5.95 10.10
CA GLU A 51 -16.25 5.65 11.41
C GLU A 51 -17.49 4.76 11.29
N GLU A 52 -18.40 5.07 10.36
CA GLU A 52 -19.58 4.24 10.09
C GLU A 52 -19.21 2.79 9.75
N LYS A 53 -18.21 2.59 8.89
CA LYS A 53 -17.74 1.25 8.53
C LYS A 53 -17.09 0.53 9.70
N MET A 54 -16.32 1.24 10.51
CA MET A 54 -15.68 0.70 11.69
C MET A 54 -16.69 0.34 12.79
N MET A 55 -17.75 1.12 12.97
CA MET A 55 -18.84 0.81 13.90
C MET A 55 -19.64 -0.42 13.46
N GLN A 56 -19.94 -0.55 12.17
CA GLN A 56 -20.57 -1.75 11.63
C GLN A 56 -19.68 -2.99 11.81
N LEU A 57 -18.37 -2.86 11.60
CA LEU A 57 -17.42 -3.93 11.84
C LEU A 57 -17.38 -4.34 13.31
N LYS A 58 -17.38 -3.37 14.22
CA LYS A 58 -17.43 -3.62 15.66
C LYS A 58 -18.69 -4.38 16.10
N ALA A 59 -19.82 -4.07 15.47
CA ALA A 59 -21.09 -4.78 15.73
C ALA A 59 -21.07 -6.23 15.24
N LEU A 60 -20.33 -6.53 14.17
CA LEU A 60 -20.18 -7.89 13.65
C LEU A 60 -19.11 -8.69 14.41
N ASP A 61 -17.97 -8.10 14.66
CA ASP A 61 -16.83 -8.73 15.34
C ASP A 61 -15.98 -7.67 16.06
N ALA A 62 -16.16 -7.57 17.37
CA ALA A 62 -15.42 -6.64 18.22
C ALA A 62 -13.92 -6.94 18.24
N GLY A 63 -13.52 -8.21 18.17
CA GLY A 63 -12.10 -8.60 18.14
C GLY A 63 -11.40 -8.18 16.85
N ALA A 64 -12.11 -8.29 15.72
CA ALA A 64 -11.63 -7.81 14.42
C ALA A 64 -11.47 -6.28 14.43
N TRP A 65 -12.43 -5.57 15.00
CA TRP A 65 -12.35 -4.12 15.18
C TRP A 65 -11.15 -3.70 16.04
N GLU A 66 -10.95 -4.34 17.20
CA GLU A 66 -9.82 -4.05 18.09
C GLU A 66 -8.47 -4.29 17.42
N TRP A 67 -8.37 -5.35 16.63
CA TRP A 67 -7.14 -5.67 15.90
C TRP A 67 -6.79 -4.59 14.87
N LEU A 68 -7.79 -4.10 14.13
CA LEU A 68 -7.58 -3.01 13.17
C LEU A 68 -7.24 -1.69 13.87
N MET A 69 -7.85 -1.41 15.02
CA MET A 69 -7.57 -0.20 15.80
C MET A 69 -6.16 -0.16 16.40
N LYS A 70 -5.48 -1.29 16.51
CA LYS A 70 -4.05 -1.35 16.90
C LYS A 70 -3.11 -0.80 15.83
N HIS A 71 -3.58 -0.73 14.57
CA HIS A 71 -2.82 -0.16 13.47
C HIS A 71 -3.21 1.32 13.32
N ASP A 72 -2.22 2.20 13.29
CA ASP A 72 -2.48 3.62 13.04
C ASP A 72 -3.23 3.79 11.71
N THR A 73 -4.32 4.53 11.72
CA THR A 73 -5.16 4.79 10.54
C THR A 73 -4.40 5.45 9.41
N LYS A 74 -3.36 6.23 9.72
CA LYS A 74 -2.45 6.84 8.73
C LYS A 74 -1.72 5.81 7.87
N LEU A 75 -1.62 4.57 8.33
CA LEU A 75 -0.92 3.52 7.59
C LEU A 75 -1.80 2.81 6.55
N TRP A 76 -3.13 2.84 6.70
CA TRP A 76 -4.01 2.00 5.87
C TRP A 76 -5.35 2.64 5.45
N CYS A 77 -5.69 3.85 5.93
CA CYS A 77 -6.96 4.51 5.65
C CYS A 77 -6.74 5.80 4.84
N LYS A 78 -7.41 5.93 3.71
CA LYS A 78 -7.29 7.10 2.82
C LYS A 78 -7.60 8.42 3.50
N HIS A 79 -8.62 8.48 4.38
CA HIS A 79 -9.00 9.72 5.07
C HIS A 79 -7.89 10.30 5.96
N ALA A 80 -6.97 9.45 6.41
CA ALA A 80 -5.86 9.82 7.28
C ALA A 80 -4.52 10.00 6.53
N PHE A 81 -4.48 9.76 5.22
CA PHE A 81 -3.29 9.96 4.40
C PHE A 81 -2.97 11.45 4.27
N THR A 82 -1.68 11.77 4.27
CA THR A 82 -1.24 13.12 3.98
C THR A 82 -1.25 13.38 2.48
N TYR A 83 -1.42 14.64 2.09
CA TYR A 83 -1.38 15.03 0.67
C TYR A 83 0.05 15.17 0.11
N TYR A 84 1.06 15.06 0.94
CA TYR A 84 2.46 15.26 0.56
C TYR A 84 2.91 14.34 -0.57
N SER A 85 2.61 13.06 -0.44
CA SER A 85 2.97 12.06 -1.45
C SER A 85 2.15 12.17 -2.76
N LYS A 86 1.06 12.97 -2.76
CA LYS A 86 0.08 13.08 -3.87
C LYS A 86 -0.36 11.70 -4.41
N CYS A 87 -0.39 10.72 -3.51
CA CYS A 87 -0.68 9.33 -3.83
C CYS A 87 -1.72 8.80 -2.84
N ASP A 88 -2.78 8.21 -3.34
CA ASP A 88 -3.86 7.61 -2.57
C ASP A 88 -3.95 6.08 -2.74
N VAL A 89 -2.90 5.48 -3.28
CA VAL A 89 -2.83 4.04 -3.56
C VAL A 89 -2.77 3.24 -2.26
N LEU A 90 -3.65 2.25 -2.15
CA LEU A 90 -3.78 1.37 -0.99
C LEU A 90 -3.02 0.04 -1.13
N MET A 91 -2.47 -0.23 -2.32
CA MET A 91 -1.78 -1.48 -2.63
C MET A 91 -0.41 -1.21 -3.25
N ASN A 92 0.53 -2.10 -3.02
CA ASN A 92 1.89 -1.99 -3.56
C ASN A 92 2.09 -2.74 -4.89
N ASN A 93 1.04 -2.88 -5.70
CA ASN A 93 1.11 -3.59 -6.98
C ASN A 93 2.23 -3.08 -7.90
N ILE A 94 2.53 -1.78 -7.86
CA ILE A 94 3.61 -1.19 -8.66
C ILE A 94 4.97 -1.75 -8.22
N SER A 95 5.24 -1.81 -6.92
CA SER A 95 6.47 -2.36 -6.38
C SER A 95 6.59 -3.86 -6.64
N GLU A 96 5.50 -4.61 -6.50
CA GLU A 96 5.47 -6.05 -6.80
C GLU A 96 5.72 -6.31 -8.29
N SER A 97 5.10 -5.54 -9.18
CA SER A 97 5.32 -5.61 -10.62
C SER A 97 6.77 -5.27 -10.99
N PHE A 98 7.33 -4.22 -10.37
CA PHE A 98 8.74 -3.86 -10.56
C PHE A 98 9.66 -4.96 -10.06
N ASN A 99 9.43 -5.51 -8.86
CA ASN A 99 10.20 -6.61 -8.32
C ASN A 99 10.19 -7.85 -9.23
N SER A 100 9.05 -8.16 -9.83
CA SER A 100 8.95 -9.22 -10.84
C SER A 100 9.77 -8.91 -12.09
N THR A 101 9.75 -7.67 -12.54
CA THR A 101 10.50 -7.24 -13.73
C THR A 101 12.00 -7.35 -13.54
N ILE A 102 12.53 -7.01 -12.36
CA ILE A 102 13.96 -7.04 -12.08
C ILE A 102 14.50 -8.43 -11.73
N LEU A 103 13.68 -9.49 -11.73
CA LEU A 103 14.13 -10.86 -11.45
C LEU A 103 15.30 -11.28 -12.36
N LEU A 104 15.27 -10.88 -13.62
CA LEU A 104 16.34 -11.16 -14.60
C LEU A 104 17.68 -10.48 -14.26
N ALA A 105 17.65 -9.45 -13.43
CA ALA A 105 18.84 -8.72 -13.01
C ALA A 105 19.39 -9.17 -11.65
N ARG A 106 18.59 -9.92 -10.86
CA ARG A 106 18.95 -10.28 -9.47
C ARG A 106 20.18 -11.19 -9.37
N ASP A 107 20.43 -12.00 -10.39
CA ASP A 107 21.59 -12.92 -10.43
C ASP A 107 22.89 -12.24 -10.90
N LYS A 108 22.81 -10.95 -11.23
CA LYS A 108 23.98 -10.18 -11.69
C LYS A 108 24.74 -9.56 -10.50
N PRO A 109 26.06 -9.30 -10.66
CA PRO A 109 26.80 -8.47 -9.71
C PRO A 109 26.10 -7.14 -9.48
N VAL A 110 26.20 -6.59 -8.25
CA VAL A 110 25.46 -5.39 -7.81
C VAL A 110 25.54 -4.23 -8.80
N ILE A 111 26.73 -3.92 -9.32
CA ILE A 111 26.92 -2.81 -10.27
C ILE A 111 26.15 -3.09 -11.58
N SER A 112 26.25 -4.31 -12.10
CA SER A 112 25.54 -4.71 -13.33
C SER A 112 24.03 -4.74 -13.12
N MET A 113 23.56 -5.14 -11.94
CA MET A 113 22.15 -5.10 -11.57
C MET A 113 21.64 -3.65 -11.55
N CYS A 114 22.36 -2.74 -10.90
CA CYS A 114 21.99 -1.32 -10.84
C CYS A 114 21.96 -0.68 -12.24
N GLU A 115 22.93 -0.99 -13.08
CA GLU A 115 22.98 -0.49 -14.44
C GLU A 115 21.84 -1.03 -15.31
N TRP A 116 21.49 -2.29 -15.14
CA TRP A 116 20.33 -2.89 -15.80
C TRP A 116 19.02 -2.19 -15.38
N ILE A 117 18.84 -1.96 -14.08
CA ILE A 117 17.66 -1.27 -13.53
C ILE A 117 17.60 0.16 -14.09
N ARG A 118 18.72 0.89 -14.08
CA ARG A 118 18.82 2.24 -14.64
C ARG A 118 18.36 2.25 -16.10
N THR A 119 18.93 1.38 -16.92
CA THR A 119 18.59 1.29 -18.34
C THR A 119 17.13 0.94 -18.57
N TYR A 120 16.59 0.00 -17.81
CA TYR A 120 15.18 -0.38 -17.86
C TYR A 120 14.26 0.82 -17.55
N LEU A 121 14.54 1.55 -16.47
CA LEU A 121 13.75 2.70 -16.07
C LEU A 121 13.81 3.84 -17.10
N MET A 122 14.99 4.13 -17.64
CA MET A 122 15.17 5.16 -18.66
C MET A 122 14.40 4.83 -19.94
N ASN A 123 14.47 3.57 -20.42
CA ASN A 123 13.72 3.12 -21.58
C ASN A 123 12.20 3.20 -21.34
N ARG A 124 11.74 2.79 -20.16
CA ARG A 124 10.32 2.87 -19.81
C ARG A 124 9.81 4.31 -19.76
N ILE A 125 10.56 5.22 -19.14
CA ILE A 125 10.22 6.65 -19.07
C ILE A 125 10.17 7.24 -20.49
N SER A 126 11.15 6.96 -21.33
CA SER A 126 11.19 7.40 -22.73
C SER A 126 9.96 6.93 -23.50
N THR A 127 9.63 5.63 -23.38
CA THR A 127 8.46 5.04 -24.05
C THR A 127 7.14 5.65 -23.56
N LEU A 128 7.00 5.90 -22.26
CA LEU A 128 5.80 6.54 -21.72
C LEU A 128 5.70 8.00 -22.17
N ARG A 129 6.82 8.72 -22.19
CA ARG A 129 6.87 10.13 -22.65
C ARG A 129 6.45 10.25 -24.12
N SER A 130 6.92 9.36 -25.00
CA SER A 130 6.52 9.34 -26.41
C SER A 130 5.02 9.06 -26.61
N LYS A 131 4.41 8.24 -25.74
CA LYS A 131 2.97 7.96 -25.79
C LYS A 131 2.10 9.11 -25.31
N VAL A 132 2.59 9.91 -24.38
CA VAL A 132 1.85 11.06 -23.83
C VAL A 132 2.02 12.32 -24.71
N GLY A 133 3.14 12.42 -25.42
CA GLY A 133 3.42 13.54 -26.35
C GLY A 133 2.85 13.35 -27.77
N ALA A 134 2.23 12.22 -28.00
CA ALA A 134 1.49 11.96 -29.25
C ALA A 134 -0.01 12.23 -29.02
#